data_e55270176b425505dc69cdaba18fc7d1
#
_entry.id   e55270176b425505dc69cdaba18fc7d1
#
_cell.length_a   1.000
_cell.length_b   1.000
_cell.length_c   1.000
_cell.angle_alpha   90.00
_cell.angle_beta   90.00
_cell.angle_gamma   90.00
#
_symmetry.space_group_name_H-M   'P 1'
#
loop_
_entity.id
_entity.type
_entity.pdbx_description
1 polymer ?
#
loop_
_entity_poly.entity_id
_entity_poly.type
_entity_poly.pdbx_seq_one_letter_code
_entity_poly.pdbx_strand_id
1 'polypeptide(L)'
;MKGKVQDIKDIIESPKTKLGILLYGPNEYQVNKNFNFIYNKLNSNVDFIESKIIDSDIILNQSEFFFNEINTFMLSEGVKTVRINLSDTDKAGCLEDYFKEPTKDTFIIVKSGKLSPRSKLRNLFEKSSDFVSIPFYENTIKDANNFIENYASKNNFSI
;
A
#
# COMPACT_ATOMS: atom_id res chain seq x y z
N MET A 1 4.74 -10.23 5.17
CA MET A 1 6.20 -10.22 4.91
C MET A 1 6.73 -8.78 4.99
N LYS A 2 7.80 -8.57 5.68
CA LYS A 2 8.45 -7.26 5.73
C LYS A 2 9.25 -7.03 4.46
N GLY A 3 8.90 -6.00 3.69
CA GLY A 3 9.54 -5.65 2.43
C GLY A 3 10.34 -4.36 2.48
N LYS A 4 10.95 -4.02 1.37
CA LYS A 4 11.72 -2.80 1.14
C LYS A 4 11.13 -2.02 -0.05
N VAL A 5 11.46 -0.75 -0.17
CA VAL A 5 11.00 0.11 -1.28
C VAL A 5 11.34 -0.48 -2.65
N GLN A 6 12.47 -1.16 -2.78
CA GLN A 6 12.88 -1.83 -4.03
C GLN A 6 11.92 -2.94 -4.46
N ASP A 7 11.23 -3.57 -3.51
CA ASP A 7 10.30 -4.66 -3.79
C ASP A 7 9.01 -4.18 -4.50
N ILE A 8 8.72 -2.89 -4.45
CA ILE A 8 7.55 -2.28 -5.13
C ILE A 8 7.59 -2.55 -6.64
N LYS A 9 8.76 -2.44 -7.25
CA LYS A 9 8.92 -2.69 -8.69
C LYS A 9 8.53 -4.13 -9.04
N ASP A 10 9.04 -5.09 -8.30
CA ASP A 10 8.75 -6.53 -8.52
C ASP A 10 7.26 -6.83 -8.32
N ILE A 11 6.63 -6.21 -7.32
CA ILE A 11 5.19 -6.34 -7.06
C ILE A 11 4.36 -5.79 -8.22
N ILE A 12 4.74 -4.64 -8.77
CA ILE A 12 4.04 -4.02 -9.91
C ILE A 12 4.20 -4.87 -11.18
N GLU A 13 5.39 -5.41 -11.43
CA GLU A 13 5.66 -6.25 -12.59
C GLU A 13 4.99 -7.62 -12.52
N SER A 14 4.74 -8.11 -11.29
CA SER A 14 4.12 -9.41 -11.05
C SER A 14 3.07 -9.34 -9.95
N PRO A 15 1.95 -8.62 -10.14
CA PRO A 15 0.98 -8.34 -9.10
C PRO A 15 0.24 -9.58 -8.57
N LYS A 16 0.25 -10.68 -9.34
CA LYS A 16 -0.37 -11.95 -8.92
C LYS A 16 0.45 -12.74 -7.89
N THR A 17 1.69 -12.33 -7.61
CA THR A 17 2.56 -12.99 -6.61
C THR A 17 2.22 -12.58 -5.18
N LYS A 18 1.53 -11.48 -5.00
CA LYS A 18 1.07 -10.96 -3.70
C LYS A 18 -0.39 -10.52 -3.79
N LEU A 19 -1.08 -10.54 -2.65
CA LEU A 19 -2.49 -10.13 -2.54
C LEU A 19 -2.65 -8.69 -2.03
N GLY A 20 -1.58 -8.05 -1.62
CA GLY A 20 -1.63 -6.66 -1.20
C GLY A 20 -0.40 -6.16 -0.50
N ILE A 21 -0.42 -4.86 -0.22
CA ILE A 21 0.70 -4.12 0.34
C ILE A 21 0.23 -3.12 1.38
N LEU A 22 0.97 -3.02 2.48
CA LEU A 22 0.85 -1.96 3.48
C LEU A 22 2.03 -0.99 3.35
N LEU A 23 1.72 0.27 3.13
CA LEU A 23 2.69 1.38 3.13
C LEU A 23 2.46 2.20 4.40
N TYR A 24 3.45 2.29 5.26
CA TYR A 24 3.29 2.96 6.55
C TYR A 24 4.56 3.68 6.99
N GLY A 25 4.42 4.59 7.92
CA GLY A 25 5.55 5.27 8.55
C GLY A 25 5.33 6.77 8.71
N PRO A 26 6.29 7.46 9.36
CA PRO A 26 6.20 8.89 9.61
C PRO A 26 6.41 9.75 8.36
N ASN A 27 7.02 9.22 7.30
CA ASN A 27 7.22 9.95 6.05
C ASN A 27 5.94 9.93 5.19
N GLU A 28 4.99 10.76 5.55
CA GLU A 28 3.67 10.83 4.92
C GLU A 28 3.75 11.11 3.40
N TYR A 29 4.67 11.96 2.97
CA TYR A 29 4.87 12.25 1.56
C TYR A 29 5.23 10.99 0.76
N GLN A 30 6.19 10.20 1.23
CA GLN A 30 6.61 8.97 0.55
C GLN A 30 5.52 7.90 0.60
N VAL A 31 4.80 7.79 1.70
CA VAL A 31 3.64 6.88 1.80
C VAL A 31 2.59 7.23 0.75
N ASN A 32 2.16 8.48 0.67
CA ASN A 32 1.16 8.95 -0.29
C ASN A 32 1.63 8.83 -1.73
N LYS A 33 2.87 9.20 -2.01
CA LYS A 33 3.47 9.09 -3.34
C LYS A 33 3.46 7.65 -3.85
N ASN A 34 3.90 6.71 -3.05
CA ASN A 34 3.94 5.29 -3.43
C ASN A 34 2.55 4.65 -3.46
N PHE A 35 1.64 5.06 -2.58
CA PHE A 35 0.25 4.63 -2.60
C PHE A 35 -0.42 4.95 -3.95
N ASN A 36 -0.28 6.17 -4.42
CA ASN A 36 -0.83 6.58 -5.72
C ASN A 36 -0.07 5.96 -6.89
N PHE A 37 1.25 5.87 -6.80
CA PHE A 37 2.09 5.29 -7.85
C PHE A 37 1.76 3.83 -8.13
N ILE A 38 1.65 2.99 -7.09
CA ILE A 38 1.31 1.58 -7.23
C ILE A 38 -0.08 1.43 -7.86
N TYR A 39 -1.06 2.19 -7.37
CA TYR A 39 -2.41 2.14 -7.89
C TYR A 39 -2.47 2.51 -9.38
N ASN A 40 -1.83 3.59 -9.77
CA ASN A 40 -1.81 4.04 -11.16
C ASN A 40 -1.11 3.02 -12.08
N LYS A 41 -0.03 2.41 -11.62
CA LYS A 41 0.70 1.39 -12.39
C LYS A 41 -0.09 0.11 -12.57
N LEU A 42 -0.76 -0.37 -11.54
CA LEU A 42 -1.58 -1.59 -11.63
C LEU A 42 -2.82 -1.40 -12.52
N ASN A 43 -3.29 -0.18 -12.69
CA ASN A 43 -4.50 0.14 -13.47
C ASN A 43 -4.19 0.84 -14.80
N SER A 44 -2.93 0.98 -15.22
CA SER A 44 -2.53 1.73 -16.42
C SER A 44 -3.04 1.14 -17.74
N ASN A 45 -3.42 -0.13 -17.78
CA ASN A 45 -3.85 -0.86 -18.97
C ASN A 45 -5.37 -1.15 -19.01
N VAL A 46 -6.14 -0.55 -18.11
CA VAL A 46 -7.60 -0.77 -18.02
C VAL A 46 -8.32 0.54 -18.29
N ASP A 47 -9.45 0.49 -19.00
CA ASP A 47 -10.41 1.61 -19.06
C ASP A 47 -10.88 1.90 -17.63
N PHE A 48 -10.35 2.99 -17.09
CA PHE A 48 -10.20 3.22 -15.69
C PHE A 48 -11.44 3.92 -15.12
N ILE A 49 -12.19 3.21 -14.30
CA ILE A 49 -13.12 3.83 -13.36
C ILE A 49 -12.36 3.99 -12.05
N GLU A 50 -12.06 5.22 -11.65
CA GLU A 50 -11.39 5.51 -10.40
C GLU A 50 -12.19 4.93 -9.22
N SER A 51 -11.61 3.93 -8.55
CA SER A 51 -12.26 3.33 -7.39
C SER A 51 -12.15 4.26 -6.19
N LYS A 52 -13.24 4.36 -5.42
CA LYS A 52 -13.27 5.12 -4.18
C LYS A 52 -12.26 4.54 -3.17
N ILE A 53 -11.56 5.43 -2.45
CA ILE A 53 -10.71 5.02 -1.34
C ILE A 53 -11.60 4.64 -0.15
N ILE A 54 -11.38 3.44 0.39
CA ILE A 54 -12.05 2.97 1.60
C ILE A 54 -11.33 3.56 2.81
N ASP A 55 -12.05 4.23 3.68
CA ASP A 55 -11.52 4.86 4.87
C ASP A 55 -11.57 3.96 6.12
N SER A 56 -11.01 4.46 7.22
CA SER A 56 -10.95 3.74 8.49
C SER A 56 -12.33 3.45 9.10
N ASP A 57 -13.32 4.31 8.91
CA ASP A 57 -14.66 4.08 9.43
C ASP A 57 -15.29 2.84 8.80
N ILE A 58 -15.12 2.64 7.51
CA ILE A 58 -15.60 1.45 6.80
C ILE A 58 -14.90 0.20 7.35
N ILE A 59 -13.59 0.23 7.48
CA ILE A 59 -12.79 -0.92 7.97
C ILE A 59 -13.11 -1.26 9.43
N LEU A 60 -13.35 -0.27 10.28
CA LEU A 60 -13.58 -0.47 11.70
C LEU A 60 -15.04 -0.74 12.06
N ASN A 61 -16.00 -0.15 11.34
CA ASN A 61 -17.41 -0.11 11.73
C ASN A 61 -18.39 -0.62 10.69
N GLN A 62 -17.98 -0.79 9.43
CA GLN A 62 -18.85 -1.16 8.32
C GLN A 62 -18.29 -2.34 7.52
N SER A 63 -17.99 -3.44 8.20
CA SER A 63 -17.38 -4.64 7.61
C SER A 63 -18.17 -5.21 6.43
N GLU A 64 -19.50 -5.15 6.50
CA GLU A 64 -20.36 -5.62 5.41
C GLU A 64 -20.14 -4.84 4.12
N PHE A 65 -20.00 -3.52 4.22
CA PHE A 65 -19.69 -2.68 3.06
C PHE A 65 -18.33 -3.05 2.46
N PHE A 66 -17.32 -3.24 3.30
CA PHE A 66 -15.99 -3.65 2.85
C PHE A 66 -16.02 -4.98 2.11
N PHE A 67 -16.66 -5.99 2.67
CA PHE A 67 -16.74 -7.32 2.04
C PHE A 67 -17.57 -7.30 0.75
N ASN A 68 -18.61 -6.49 0.67
CA ASN A 68 -19.37 -6.30 -0.56
C ASN A 68 -18.50 -5.67 -1.66
N GLU A 69 -17.70 -4.66 -1.34
CA GLU A 69 -16.75 -4.05 -2.28
C GLU A 69 -15.69 -5.04 -2.77
N ILE A 70 -15.10 -5.82 -1.87
CA ILE A 70 -14.12 -6.85 -2.22
C ILE A 70 -14.72 -7.92 -3.14
N ASN A 71 -15.95 -8.34 -2.88
CA ASN A 71 -16.62 -9.43 -3.59
C ASN A 71 -17.35 -8.98 -4.88
N THR A 72 -17.36 -7.69 -5.18
CA THR A 72 -17.95 -7.19 -6.43
C THR A 72 -17.10 -7.66 -7.62
N PHE A 73 -17.74 -8.32 -8.58
CA PHE A 73 -17.07 -8.81 -9.79
C PHE A 73 -16.66 -7.65 -10.71
N MET A 74 -15.46 -7.77 -11.29
CA MET A 74 -15.06 -6.94 -12.41
C MET A 74 -15.49 -7.59 -13.73
N LEU A 75 -16.01 -6.78 -14.66
CA LEU A 75 -16.36 -7.23 -16.00
C LEU A 75 -15.14 -7.36 -16.93
N SER A 76 -13.97 -6.86 -16.50
CA SER A 76 -12.71 -6.93 -17.24
C SER A 76 -11.80 -8.02 -16.69
N GLU A 77 -11.00 -8.63 -17.56
CA GLU A 77 -9.91 -9.50 -17.15
C GLU A 77 -8.85 -8.69 -16.38
N GLY A 78 -8.41 -9.20 -15.23
CA GLY A 78 -7.35 -8.59 -14.44
C GLY A 78 -7.56 -8.74 -12.94
N VAL A 79 -6.67 -8.11 -12.20
CA VAL A 79 -6.71 -8.06 -10.74
C VAL A 79 -7.44 -6.79 -10.30
N LYS A 80 -8.48 -6.96 -9.51
CA LYS A 80 -9.18 -5.83 -8.88
C LYS A 80 -8.26 -5.16 -7.86
N THR A 81 -8.11 -3.84 -7.95
CA THR A 81 -7.29 -3.08 -7.01
C THR A 81 -8.18 -2.26 -6.08
N VAL A 82 -8.01 -2.43 -4.77
CA VAL A 82 -8.77 -1.72 -3.74
C VAL A 82 -7.81 -0.89 -2.90
N ARG A 83 -8.09 0.40 -2.76
CA ARG A 83 -7.31 1.33 -1.94
C ARG A 83 -7.95 1.55 -0.59
N ILE A 84 -7.15 1.47 0.47
CA ILE A 84 -7.59 1.63 1.85
C ILE A 84 -6.71 2.66 2.57
N ASN A 85 -7.33 3.65 3.20
CA ASN A 85 -6.64 4.66 3.99
C ASN A 85 -6.89 4.46 5.48
N LEU A 86 -5.84 4.06 6.20
CA LEU A 86 -5.84 3.86 7.66
C LEU A 86 -4.84 4.80 8.36
N SER A 87 -4.64 6.01 7.83
CA SER A 87 -3.64 6.97 8.35
C SER A 87 -3.96 7.46 9.76
N ASP A 88 -5.19 7.37 10.22
CA ASP A 88 -5.71 7.82 11.51
C ASP A 88 -5.88 6.71 12.54
N THR A 89 -5.48 5.48 12.24
CA THR A 89 -5.62 4.33 13.13
C THR A 89 -4.47 3.32 12.99
N ASP A 90 -4.21 2.57 14.06
CA ASP A 90 -3.31 1.41 14.08
C ASP A 90 -4.07 0.07 14.17
N LYS A 91 -5.41 0.15 14.16
CA LYS A 91 -6.29 -1.02 14.23
C LYS A 91 -6.48 -1.64 12.85
N ALA A 92 -6.61 -2.96 12.83
CA ALA A 92 -6.83 -3.71 11.60
C ALA A 92 -8.32 -3.86 11.21
N GLY A 93 -9.24 -3.78 12.19
CA GLY A 93 -10.67 -3.93 11.95
C GLY A 93 -11.01 -5.22 11.21
N CYS A 94 -11.88 -5.15 10.22
CA CYS A 94 -12.30 -6.30 9.43
C CYS A 94 -11.21 -6.90 8.52
N LEU A 95 -10.06 -6.25 8.39
CA LEU A 95 -8.90 -6.85 7.72
C LEU A 95 -8.39 -8.10 8.44
N GLU A 96 -8.59 -8.21 9.76
CA GLU A 96 -8.25 -9.43 10.50
C GLU A 96 -9.01 -10.64 9.96
N ASP A 97 -10.29 -10.48 9.65
CA ASP A 97 -11.11 -11.54 9.07
C ASP A 97 -10.81 -11.77 7.59
N TYR A 98 -10.59 -10.69 6.83
CA TYR A 98 -10.20 -10.79 5.43
C TYR A 98 -8.91 -11.60 5.21
N PHE A 99 -7.94 -11.45 6.09
CA PHE A 99 -6.64 -12.17 6.00
C PHE A 99 -6.75 -13.68 6.28
N LYS A 100 -7.84 -14.13 6.90
CA LYS A 100 -8.07 -15.57 7.11
C LYS A 100 -8.39 -16.29 5.80
N GLU A 101 -9.11 -15.61 4.92
CA GLU A 101 -9.51 -16.13 3.60
C GLU A 101 -9.54 -15.01 2.57
N PRO A 102 -8.36 -14.53 2.12
CA PRO A 102 -8.29 -13.42 1.20
C PRO A 102 -8.70 -13.80 -0.23
N THR A 103 -9.32 -12.86 -0.92
CA THR A 103 -9.75 -13.04 -2.31
C THR A 103 -8.53 -12.99 -3.25
N LYS A 104 -8.33 -14.03 -4.05
CA LYS A 104 -7.13 -14.17 -4.90
C LYS A 104 -7.09 -13.20 -6.09
N ASP A 105 -8.24 -12.72 -6.53
CA ASP A 105 -8.36 -11.82 -7.68
C ASP A 105 -8.40 -10.33 -7.28
N THR A 106 -8.12 -10.05 -6.02
CA THR A 106 -8.11 -8.67 -5.49
C THR A 106 -6.75 -8.35 -4.89
N PHE A 107 -6.21 -7.19 -5.27
CA PHE A 107 -5.00 -6.63 -4.69
C PHE A 107 -5.38 -5.42 -3.83
N ILE A 108 -5.09 -5.46 -2.53
CA ILE A 108 -5.33 -4.33 -1.64
C ILE A 108 -4.08 -3.47 -1.46
N ILE A 109 -4.25 -2.17 -1.56
CA ILE A 109 -3.21 -1.18 -1.25
C ILE A 109 -3.65 -0.41 -0.02
N VAL A 110 -2.96 -0.62 1.08
CA VAL A 110 -3.26 0.03 2.36
C VAL A 110 -2.19 1.06 2.68
N LYS A 111 -2.58 2.25 3.06
CA LYS A 111 -1.68 3.24 3.64
C LYS A 111 -2.03 3.52 5.09
N SER A 112 -1.00 3.76 5.90
CA SER A 112 -1.14 4.13 7.30
C SER A 112 -0.07 5.15 7.71
N GLY A 113 -0.23 5.75 8.88
CA GLY A 113 0.78 6.57 9.51
C GLY A 113 1.85 5.72 10.19
N LYS A 114 2.47 6.29 11.24
CA LYS A 114 3.44 5.59 12.05
C LYS A 114 2.79 4.43 12.81
N LEU A 115 3.32 3.23 12.64
CA LEU A 115 2.86 2.02 13.31
C LEU A 115 3.98 1.45 14.20
N SER A 116 3.66 1.23 15.47
CA SER A 116 4.58 0.57 16.39
C SER A 116 4.75 -0.92 16.04
N PRO A 117 5.82 -1.58 16.50
CA PRO A 117 5.98 -3.02 16.34
C PRO A 117 4.86 -3.87 16.97
N ARG A 118 4.10 -3.29 17.89
CA ARG A 118 2.95 -3.94 18.54
C ARG A 118 1.62 -3.72 17.83
N SER A 119 1.58 -2.88 16.80
CA SER A 119 0.37 -2.61 16.02
C SER A 119 -0.20 -3.89 15.43
N LYS A 120 -1.49 -4.11 15.62
CA LYS A 120 -2.19 -5.25 15.02
C LYS A 120 -2.17 -5.18 13.50
N LEU A 121 -2.38 -4.00 12.93
CA LEU A 121 -2.34 -3.76 11.49
C LEU A 121 -0.97 -4.13 10.91
N ARG A 122 0.11 -3.63 11.49
CA ARG A 122 1.48 -3.96 11.07
C ARG A 122 1.78 -5.45 11.17
N ASN A 123 1.45 -6.06 12.30
CA ASN A 123 1.71 -7.49 12.54
C ASN A 123 0.92 -8.38 11.58
N LEU A 124 -0.29 -8.01 11.22
CA LEU A 124 -1.12 -8.75 10.27
C LEU A 124 -0.40 -8.90 8.92
N PHE A 125 0.14 -7.82 8.39
CA PHE A 125 0.89 -7.83 7.13
C PHE A 125 2.27 -8.50 7.25
N GLU A 126 3.00 -8.25 8.33
CA GLU A 126 4.36 -8.80 8.52
C GLU A 126 4.37 -10.33 8.68
N LYS A 127 3.32 -10.91 9.28
CA LYS A 127 3.21 -12.36 9.50
C LYS A 127 2.69 -13.12 8.28
N SER A 128 2.09 -12.45 7.32
CA SER A 128 1.55 -13.09 6.12
C SER A 128 2.64 -13.26 5.05
N SER A 129 2.59 -14.39 4.34
CA SER A 129 3.41 -14.63 3.14
C SER A 129 2.81 -14.00 1.87
N ASP A 130 1.50 -13.76 1.88
CA ASP A 130 0.74 -13.26 0.73
C ASP A 130 0.66 -11.74 0.66
N PHE A 131 1.01 -11.06 1.75
CA PHE A 131 1.00 -9.61 1.86
C PHE A 131 2.36 -9.06 2.25
N VAL A 132 2.65 -7.84 1.83
CA VAL A 132 3.92 -7.15 2.09
C VAL A 132 3.68 -5.88 2.89
N SER A 133 4.53 -5.59 3.86
CA SER A 133 4.56 -4.31 4.56
C SER A 133 5.86 -3.56 4.27
N ILE A 134 5.75 -2.30 3.89
CA ILE A 134 6.91 -1.45 3.56
C ILE A 134 6.88 -0.19 4.43
N PRO A 135 7.90 0.00 5.30
CA PRO A 135 8.01 1.20 6.10
C PRO A 135 8.68 2.35 5.34
N PHE A 136 8.22 3.58 5.60
CA PHE A 136 8.84 4.82 5.12
C PHE A 136 9.20 5.67 6.33
N TYR A 137 10.49 5.71 6.63
CA TYR A 137 11.03 6.48 7.75
C TYR A 137 11.27 7.93 7.36
N GLU A 138 11.37 8.82 8.35
CA GLU A 138 11.79 10.20 8.11
C GLU A 138 13.16 10.26 7.47
N ASN A 139 13.35 11.21 6.56
CA ASN A 139 14.63 11.42 5.91
C ASN A 139 15.68 11.86 6.93
N THR A 140 16.83 11.22 6.90
CA THR A 140 18.00 11.63 7.66
C THR A 140 18.75 12.76 6.93
N ILE A 141 19.69 13.44 7.62
CA ILE A 141 20.59 14.41 6.99
C ILE A 141 21.37 13.77 5.83
N LYS A 142 21.74 12.49 5.98
CA LYS A 142 22.41 11.71 4.94
C LYS A 142 21.52 11.54 3.69
N ASP A 143 20.23 11.28 3.88
CA ASP A 143 19.28 11.14 2.77
C ASP A 143 19.09 12.48 2.03
N ALA A 144 19.02 13.59 2.76
CA ALA A 144 18.94 14.92 2.20
C ALA A 144 20.19 15.25 1.37
N ASN A 145 21.39 14.96 1.87
CA ASN A 145 22.63 15.15 1.14
C ASN A 145 22.70 14.29 -0.13
N ASN A 146 22.33 13.03 -0.05
CA ASN A 146 22.25 12.14 -1.21
C ASN A 146 21.27 12.66 -2.27
N PHE A 147 20.13 13.19 -1.84
CA PHE A 147 19.15 13.81 -2.76
C PHE A 147 19.76 15.02 -3.48
N ILE A 148 20.42 15.92 -2.74
CA ILE A 148 21.07 17.12 -3.30
C ILE A 148 22.17 16.72 -4.30
N GLU A 149 23.02 15.78 -3.96
CA GLU A 149 24.09 15.28 -4.85
C GLU A 149 23.52 14.67 -6.13
N ASN A 150 22.48 13.83 -6.02
CA ASN A 150 21.83 13.24 -7.18
C ASN A 150 21.14 14.29 -8.08
N TYR A 151 20.50 15.28 -7.48
CA TYR A 151 19.86 16.37 -8.20
C TYR A 151 20.91 17.23 -8.95
N ALA A 152 22.00 17.59 -8.27
CA ALA A 152 23.10 18.33 -8.86
C ALA A 152 23.74 17.59 -10.03
N SER A 153 23.99 16.28 -9.86
CA SER A 153 24.55 15.44 -10.93
C SER A 153 23.65 15.34 -12.15
N LYS A 154 22.34 15.20 -11.96
CA LYS A 154 21.35 15.15 -13.06
C LYS A 154 21.23 16.45 -13.83
N ASN A 155 21.48 17.58 -13.19
CA ASN A 155 21.34 18.92 -13.78
C ASN A 155 22.70 19.58 -14.10
N ASN A 156 23.80 18.83 -14.04
CA ASN A 156 25.16 19.31 -14.32
C ASN A 156 25.61 20.45 -13.41
N PHE A 157 25.14 20.54 -12.19
CA PHE A 157 25.64 21.46 -11.18
C PHE A 157 26.81 20.82 -10.44
N SER A 158 27.89 21.55 -10.26
CA SER A 158 28.97 21.15 -9.33
C SER A 158 28.68 21.70 -7.94
N ILE A 159 28.82 20.87 -6.96
CA ILE A 159 28.72 21.26 -5.56
C ILE A 159 30.13 21.46 -5.00
#